data_18162aff8007b1da31014ba7f1437f4c
#
_entry.id   18162aff8007b1da31014ba7f1437f4c
#
_cell.length_a   1.000
_cell.length_b   1.000
_cell.length_c   1.000
_cell.angle_alpha   90.00
_cell.angle_beta   90.00
_cell.angle_gamma   90.00
#
_symmetry.space_group_name_H-M   'P 1'
#
loop_
_entity.id
_entity.type
_entity.pdbx_description
1 polymer ?
#
loop_
_entity_poly.entity_id
_entity_poly.type
_entity_poly.pdbx_seq_one_letter_code
_entity_poly.pdbx_strand_id
1 'polypeptide(L)'
;MNVLIAEDEHDIALLYKMALERRNHQVTTTENGENCLKAYHEKCQNRRFAIHDIGQTLPFDVVILDHKMPKINGMQVAEEILAMNPRQRIIFASAYVKETLTDSIRKLKQVVELMQKPFNVNTLIDTVEDKEIYSELKQLDVDLDIIKAINPTHEQIIDLLKRLRTVQKGRTF
;
A
#
# COMPACT_ATOMS: atom_id res chain seq x y z
N MET A 1 6.31 -7.98 -5.33
CA MET A 1 6.16 -6.57 -4.93
C MET A 1 7.30 -6.18 -4.00
N ASN A 2 7.71 -4.90 -4.02
CA ASN A 2 8.61 -4.30 -3.04
C ASN A 2 7.78 -3.62 -1.95
N VAL A 3 7.89 -4.08 -0.72
CA VAL A 3 7.11 -3.61 0.42
C VAL A 3 8.02 -2.94 1.44
N LEU A 4 7.67 -1.73 1.89
CA LEU A 4 8.31 -1.06 3.02
C LEU A 4 7.38 -1.12 4.22
N ILE A 5 7.89 -1.54 5.38
CA ILE A 5 7.13 -1.62 6.63
C ILE A 5 7.82 -0.75 7.68
N ALA A 6 7.06 0.12 8.31
CA ALA A 6 7.48 0.84 9.51
C ALA A 6 6.62 0.38 10.70
N GLU A 7 7.24 -0.31 11.64
CA GLU A 7 6.63 -0.91 12.82
C GLU A 7 7.67 -0.94 13.95
N ASP A 8 7.38 -0.35 15.08
CA ASP A 8 8.32 -0.26 16.19
C ASP A 8 8.35 -1.52 17.08
N GLU A 9 7.32 -2.35 17.00
CA GLU A 9 7.31 -3.66 17.66
C GLU A 9 8.04 -4.70 16.78
N HIS A 10 9.26 -5.03 17.16
CA HIS A 10 10.15 -5.92 16.40
C HIS A 10 9.49 -7.25 16.01
N ASP A 11 8.78 -7.89 16.94
CA ASP A 11 8.15 -9.20 16.70
C ASP A 11 7.01 -9.09 15.68
N ILE A 12 6.28 -7.99 15.72
CA ILE A 12 5.21 -7.71 14.74
C ILE A 12 5.82 -7.42 13.36
N ALA A 13 6.85 -6.59 13.30
CA ALA A 13 7.57 -6.31 12.05
C ALA A 13 8.13 -7.58 11.42
N LEU A 14 8.72 -8.46 12.23
CA LEU A 14 9.26 -9.75 11.80
C LEU A 14 8.16 -10.68 11.29
N LEU A 15 7.03 -10.75 12.00
CA LEU A 15 5.88 -11.56 11.59
C LEU A 15 5.35 -11.12 10.22
N TYR A 16 5.16 -9.81 10.00
CA TYR A 16 4.70 -9.27 8.73
C TYR A 16 5.71 -9.54 7.60
N LYS A 17 6.99 -9.33 7.87
CA LYS A 17 8.07 -9.61 6.93
C LYS A 17 8.05 -11.07 6.49
N MET A 18 8.10 -12.01 7.44
CA MET A 18 8.12 -13.44 7.12
C MET A 18 6.88 -13.87 6.32
N ALA A 19 5.72 -13.33 6.66
CA ALA A 19 4.47 -13.66 5.97
C ALA A 19 4.48 -13.21 4.50
N LEU A 20 4.93 -11.99 4.23
CA LEU A 20 4.99 -11.43 2.89
C LEU A 20 6.15 -12.03 2.08
N GLU A 21 7.30 -12.31 2.69
CA GLU A 21 8.42 -12.97 2.01
C GLU A 21 8.08 -14.41 1.57
N ARG A 22 7.26 -15.15 2.36
CA ARG A 22 6.72 -16.46 1.94
C ARG A 22 5.83 -16.38 0.70
N ARG A 23 5.34 -15.19 0.38
CA ARG A 23 4.57 -14.89 -0.83
C ARG A 23 5.42 -14.30 -1.96
N ASN A 24 6.76 -14.41 -1.86
CA ASN A 24 7.73 -13.89 -2.81
C ASN A 24 7.71 -12.34 -2.95
N HIS A 25 7.32 -11.62 -1.90
CA HIS A 25 7.50 -10.18 -1.85
C HIS A 25 8.90 -9.85 -1.30
N GLN A 26 9.48 -8.74 -1.74
CA GLN A 26 10.71 -8.19 -1.17
C GLN A 26 10.31 -7.19 -0.08
N VAL A 27 10.71 -7.46 1.17
CA VAL A 27 10.27 -6.67 2.31
C VAL A 27 11.44 -5.97 3.00
N THR A 28 11.32 -4.66 3.15
CA THR A 28 12.20 -3.84 3.97
C THR A 28 11.44 -3.43 5.23
N THR A 29 11.99 -3.71 6.42
CA THR A 29 11.40 -3.30 7.70
C THR A 29 12.21 -2.21 8.34
N THR A 30 11.54 -1.29 9.02
CA THR A 30 12.15 -0.19 9.79
C THR A 30 11.41 -0.05 11.12
N GLU A 31 12.12 0.35 12.17
CA GLU A 31 11.63 0.37 13.54
C GLU A 31 11.09 1.74 14.02
N ASN A 32 11.14 2.74 13.14
CA ASN A 32 10.63 4.08 13.41
C ASN A 32 10.45 4.87 12.12
N GLY A 33 9.74 6.01 12.21
CA GLY A 33 9.45 6.85 11.06
C GLY A 33 10.69 7.47 10.40
N GLU A 34 11.71 7.82 11.16
CA GLU A 34 12.95 8.40 10.62
C GLU A 34 13.69 7.39 9.73
N ASN A 35 13.86 6.15 10.20
CA ASN A 35 14.48 5.07 9.43
C ASN A 35 13.64 4.71 8.20
N CYS A 36 12.31 4.80 8.31
CA CYS A 36 11.40 4.59 7.18
C CYS A 36 11.63 5.63 6.08
N LEU A 37 11.65 6.91 6.42
CA LEU A 37 11.92 7.98 5.47
C LEU A 37 13.30 7.83 4.83
N LYS A 38 14.32 7.51 5.63
CA LYS A 38 15.67 7.26 5.12
C LYS A 38 15.69 6.13 4.09
N ALA A 39 15.10 4.98 4.40
CA ALA A 39 15.01 3.84 3.47
C ALA A 39 14.25 4.20 2.18
N TYR A 40 13.18 4.98 2.30
CA TYR A 40 12.41 5.46 1.17
C TYR A 40 13.23 6.39 0.26
N HIS A 41 13.93 7.36 0.84
CA HIS A 41 14.80 8.30 0.11
C HIS A 41 15.95 7.59 -0.59
N GLU A 42 16.64 6.66 0.07
CA GLU A 42 17.73 5.89 -0.51
C GLU A 42 17.26 5.08 -1.74
N LYS A 43 16.08 4.47 -1.63
CA LYS A 43 15.50 3.73 -2.76
C LYS A 43 15.13 4.64 -3.93
N CYS A 44 14.62 5.86 -3.65
CA CYS A 44 14.35 6.87 -4.68
C CYS A 44 15.63 7.32 -5.39
N GLN A 45 16.71 7.56 -4.64
CA GLN A 45 17.99 8.01 -5.21
C GLN A 45 18.61 6.94 -6.09
N ASN A 46 18.67 5.69 -5.62
CA ASN A 46 19.24 4.56 -6.36
C ASN A 46 18.54 4.33 -7.70
N ARG A 47 17.23 4.58 -7.79
CA ARG A 47 16.47 4.48 -9.05
C ARG A 47 16.77 5.61 -10.03
N ARG A 48 17.03 6.82 -9.57
CA ARG A 48 17.39 7.96 -10.46
C ARG A 48 18.69 7.72 -11.23
N PHE A 49 19.58 6.87 -10.73
CA PHE A 49 20.82 6.49 -11.40
C PHE A 49 20.67 5.30 -12.36
N ALA A 50 19.57 4.58 -12.31
CA ALA A 50 19.27 3.50 -13.27
C ALA A 50 18.74 4.10 -14.57
N ILE A 51 19.62 4.32 -15.54
CA ILE A 51 19.46 5.11 -16.79
C ILE A 51 18.37 4.58 -17.76
N HIS A 52 17.66 3.51 -17.44
CA HIS A 52 16.77 2.82 -18.39
C HIS A 52 15.29 2.76 -17.99
N ASP A 53 14.87 3.43 -16.92
CA ASP A 53 13.45 3.40 -16.50
C ASP A 53 12.70 4.65 -16.96
N ILE A 54 12.16 4.61 -18.19
CA ILE A 54 11.36 5.68 -18.81
C ILE A 54 9.96 5.80 -18.17
N GLY A 55 9.63 4.94 -17.20
CA GLY A 55 8.42 5.00 -16.40
C GLY A 55 8.69 5.51 -14.99
N GLN A 56 7.84 6.38 -14.47
CA GLN A 56 7.86 6.77 -13.04
C GLN A 56 7.44 5.57 -12.17
N THR A 57 8.34 4.59 -12.02
CA THR A 57 8.10 3.47 -11.12
C THR A 57 8.32 3.94 -9.69
N LEU A 58 7.35 3.68 -8.81
CA LEU A 58 7.46 4.00 -7.39
C LEU A 58 8.60 3.19 -6.74
N PRO A 59 9.29 3.74 -5.73
CA PRO A 59 10.39 3.03 -5.04
C PRO A 59 9.91 1.77 -4.33
N PHE A 60 8.67 1.79 -3.84
CA PHE A 60 7.97 0.64 -3.27
C PHE A 60 6.58 0.53 -3.87
N ASP A 61 6.09 -0.69 -4.04
CA ASP A 61 4.71 -0.94 -4.52
C ASP A 61 3.71 -0.57 -3.44
N VAL A 62 4.05 -0.80 -2.17
CA VAL A 62 3.24 -0.44 -1.01
C VAL A 62 4.12 -0.09 0.19
N VAL A 63 3.68 0.88 0.97
CA VAL A 63 4.26 1.27 2.27
C VAL A 63 3.24 0.99 3.37
N ILE A 64 3.62 0.19 4.37
CA ILE A 64 2.80 -0.14 5.53
C ILE A 64 3.35 0.64 6.72
N LEU A 65 2.51 1.43 7.37
CA LEU A 65 2.91 2.31 8.47
C LEU A 65 2.11 2.00 9.73
N ASP A 66 2.79 1.71 10.83
CA ASP A 66 2.13 1.88 12.11
C ASP A 66 1.90 3.37 12.40
N HIS A 67 0.77 3.68 13.02
CA HIS A 67 0.42 5.06 13.33
C HIS A 67 1.28 5.64 14.45
N LYS A 68 1.54 4.85 15.48
CA LYS A 68 2.33 5.26 16.65
C LYS A 68 3.72 4.66 16.61
N MET A 69 4.67 5.46 16.25
CA MET A 69 6.09 5.11 16.29
C MET A 69 6.90 6.18 17.00
N PRO A 70 8.04 5.83 17.61
CA PRO A 70 8.95 6.81 18.18
C PRO A 70 9.54 7.73 17.11
N LYS A 71 9.97 8.93 17.51
CA LYS A 71 10.58 10.00 16.72
C LYS A 71 9.59 10.67 15.77
N ILE A 72 9.22 10.01 14.67
CA ILE A 72 8.28 10.50 13.66
C ILE A 72 7.15 9.49 13.56
N ASN A 73 5.91 9.95 13.76
CA ASN A 73 4.73 9.08 13.67
C ASN A 73 4.36 8.73 12.23
N GLY A 74 3.56 7.68 12.05
CA GLY A 74 3.20 7.18 10.71
C GLY A 74 2.48 8.22 9.85
N MET A 75 1.72 9.14 10.43
CA MET A 75 1.04 10.19 9.69
C MET A 75 2.04 11.17 9.06
N GLN A 76 3.02 11.63 9.82
CA GLN A 76 4.08 12.50 9.33
C GLN A 76 4.92 11.81 8.24
N VAL A 77 5.22 10.52 8.41
CA VAL A 77 5.88 9.71 7.37
C VAL A 77 5.06 9.68 6.09
N ALA A 78 3.75 9.45 6.20
CA ALA A 78 2.86 9.42 5.03
C ALA A 78 2.81 10.78 4.32
N GLU A 79 2.72 11.88 5.05
CA GLU A 79 2.72 13.24 4.50
C GLU A 79 3.99 13.51 3.69
N GLU A 80 5.16 13.16 4.22
CA GLU A 80 6.44 13.36 3.52
C GLU A 80 6.56 12.46 2.28
N ILE A 81 6.19 11.18 2.38
CA ILE A 81 6.20 10.26 1.24
C ILE A 81 5.27 10.75 0.13
N LEU A 82 4.04 11.15 0.48
CA LEU A 82 3.05 11.60 -0.50
C LEU A 82 3.39 12.97 -1.10
N ALA A 83 4.12 13.82 -0.39
CA ALA A 83 4.65 15.05 -0.95
C ALA A 83 5.70 14.79 -2.06
N MET A 84 6.49 13.72 -1.92
CA MET A 84 7.47 13.30 -2.94
C MET A 84 6.84 12.50 -4.07
N ASN A 85 5.96 11.56 -3.73
CA ASN A 85 5.32 10.63 -4.65
C ASN A 85 3.82 10.55 -4.34
N PRO A 86 2.98 11.42 -4.93
CA PRO A 86 1.55 11.48 -4.64
C PRO A 86 0.76 10.20 -4.96
N ARG A 87 1.34 9.28 -5.75
CA ARG A 87 0.72 7.99 -6.11
C ARG A 87 1.20 6.83 -5.25
N GLN A 88 2.05 7.09 -4.24
CA GLN A 88 2.52 6.00 -3.38
C GLN A 88 1.34 5.39 -2.63
N ARG A 89 1.15 4.08 -2.81
CA ARG A 89 0.17 3.33 -2.03
C ARG A 89 0.63 3.24 -0.58
N ILE A 90 -0.23 3.65 0.35
CA ILE A 90 0.03 3.60 1.79
C ILE A 90 -1.09 2.85 2.49
N ILE A 91 -0.71 1.93 3.37
CA ILE A 91 -1.61 1.20 4.25
C ILE A 91 -1.21 1.54 5.69
N PHE A 92 -2.13 2.11 6.46
CA PHE A 92 -1.94 2.26 7.91
C PHE A 92 -2.37 1.00 8.63
N ALA A 93 -1.49 0.44 9.45
CA ALA A 93 -1.78 -0.62 10.40
C ALA A 93 -1.84 -0.01 11.80
N SER A 94 -3.04 0.19 12.38
CA SER A 94 -3.20 0.95 13.61
C SER A 94 -4.16 0.30 14.60
N ALA A 95 -3.83 0.38 15.90
CA ALA A 95 -4.74 0.01 16.99
C ALA A 95 -5.86 1.05 17.21
N TYR A 96 -5.73 2.25 16.61
CA TYR A 96 -6.73 3.29 16.77
C TYR A 96 -7.98 3.02 15.98
N VAL A 97 -9.12 3.41 16.57
CA VAL A 97 -10.44 3.30 15.94
C VAL A 97 -10.46 4.08 14.63
N LYS A 98 -11.01 3.46 13.62
CA LYS A 98 -11.13 4.00 12.25
C LYS A 98 -11.62 5.46 12.21
N GLU A 99 -12.52 5.84 13.12
CA GLU A 99 -13.11 7.16 13.22
C GLU A 99 -12.10 8.27 13.57
N THR A 100 -11.14 7.98 14.47
CA THR A 100 -10.16 8.99 14.93
C THR A 100 -9.09 9.27 13.85
N LEU A 101 -8.75 8.28 13.02
CA LEU A 101 -7.78 8.42 11.95
C LEU A 101 -8.39 8.91 10.64
N THR A 102 -9.69 8.68 10.43
CA THR A 102 -10.37 9.02 9.17
C THR A 102 -10.25 10.51 8.84
N ASP A 103 -10.37 11.40 9.82
CA ASP A 103 -10.27 12.84 9.60
C ASP A 103 -8.84 13.28 9.26
N SER A 104 -7.85 12.63 9.85
CA SER A 104 -6.44 12.89 9.55
C SER A 104 -6.06 12.33 8.18
N ILE A 105 -6.52 11.14 7.83
CA ILE A 105 -6.31 10.52 6.52
C ILE A 105 -6.99 11.33 5.40
N ARG A 106 -8.19 11.86 5.64
CA ARG A 106 -8.89 12.74 4.67
C ARG A 106 -8.07 13.99 4.31
N LYS A 107 -7.26 14.50 5.23
CA LYS A 107 -6.37 15.65 4.99
C LYS A 107 -5.27 15.33 3.98
N LEU A 108 -4.87 14.06 3.86
CA LEU A 108 -3.84 13.64 2.90
C LEU A 108 -4.30 13.76 1.44
N LYS A 109 -5.61 13.92 1.17
CA LYS A 109 -6.21 14.04 -0.18
C LYS A 109 -5.82 12.90 -1.15
N GLN A 110 -5.35 11.78 -0.62
CA GLN A 110 -4.83 10.62 -1.36
C GLN A 110 -5.60 9.35 -0.94
N VAL A 111 -5.53 8.33 -1.79
CA VAL A 111 -6.10 7.02 -1.45
C VAL A 111 -5.16 6.32 -0.46
N VAL A 112 -5.56 6.30 0.79
CA VAL A 112 -4.86 5.63 1.87
C VAL A 112 -5.78 4.58 2.47
N GLU A 113 -5.25 3.37 2.64
CA GLU A 113 -5.98 2.26 3.23
C GLU A 113 -5.72 2.18 4.73
N LEU A 114 -6.69 1.69 5.49
CA LEU A 114 -6.58 1.51 6.94
C LEU A 114 -6.88 0.07 7.33
N MET A 115 -5.92 -0.56 8.00
CA MET A 115 -6.06 -1.86 8.66
C MET A 115 -6.10 -1.66 10.16
N GLN A 116 -7.21 -2.02 10.80
CA GLN A 116 -7.34 -1.89 12.25
C GLN A 116 -6.74 -3.11 12.95
N LYS A 117 -5.75 -2.88 13.82
CA LYS A 117 -5.21 -3.90 14.74
C LYS A 117 -6.25 -4.22 15.83
N PRO A 118 -6.41 -5.46 16.28
CA PRO A 118 -5.69 -6.64 15.79
C PRO A 118 -6.27 -7.20 14.48
N PHE A 119 -5.42 -7.62 13.57
CA PHE A 119 -5.77 -8.34 12.35
C PHE A 119 -4.90 -9.58 12.22
N ASN A 120 -5.37 -10.58 11.48
CA ASN A 120 -4.58 -11.75 11.19
C ASN A 120 -3.65 -11.52 9.98
N VAL A 121 -2.61 -12.34 9.89
CA VAL A 121 -1.60 -12.25 8.83
C VAL A 121 -2.20 -12.43 7.43
N ASN A 122 -3.25 -13.25 7.29
CA ASN A 122 -3.92 -13.42 6.00
C ASN A 122 -4.59 -12.13 5.55
N THR A 123 -5.19 -11.36 6.46
CA THR A 123 -5.76 -10.05 6.14
C THR A 123 -4.68 -9.09 5.59
N LEU A 124 -3.48 -9.09 6.19
CA LEU A 124 -2.36 -8.31 5.68
C LEU A 124 -1.99 -8.73 4.25
N ILE A 125 -1.80 -10.02 4.02
CA ILE A 125 -1.46 -10.56 2.70
C ILE A 125 -2.54 -10.22 1.67
N ASP A 126 -3.81 -10.43 2.03
CA ASP A 126 -4.94 -10.21 1.14
C ASP A 126 -5.09 -8.74 0.75
N THR A 127 -4.84 -7.82 1.71
CA THR A 127 -4.84 -6.38 1.45
C THR A 127 -3.67 -5.98 0.55
N VAL A 128 -2.46 -6.44 0.83
CA VAL A 128 -1.27 -6.13 0.03
C VAL A 128 -1.42 -6.65 -1.41
N GLU A 129 -1.98 -7.85 -1.57
CA GLU A 129 -2.16 -8.52 -2.87
C GLU A 129 -3.46 -8.11 -3.60
N ASP A 130 -4.25 -7.17 -3.07
CA ASP A 130 -5.51 -6.71 -3.69
C ASP A 130 -6.55 -7.82 -3.94
N LYS A 131 -6.58 -8.87 -3.12
CA LYS A 131 -7.43 -10.05 -3.38
C LYS A 131 -8.92 -9.71 -3.43
N GLU A 132 -9.38 -8.79 -2.60
CA GLU A 132 -10.79 -8.35 -2.61
C GLU A 132 -11.14 -7.68 -3.93
N ILE A 133 -10.24 -6.80 -4.43
CA ILE A 133 -10.43 -6.10 -5.70
C ILE A 133 -10.48 -7.08 -6.87
N TYR A 134 -9.56 -8.06 -6.90
CA TYR A 134 -9.57 -9.10 -7.93
C TYR A 134 -10.82 -9.98 -7.84
N SER A 135 -11.31 -10.30 -6.64
CA SER A 135 -12.55 -11.05 -6.44
C SER A 135 -13.75 -10.30 -7.02
N GLU A 136 -13.86 -8.99 -6.78
CA GLU A 136 -14.91 -8.17 -7.37
C GLU A 136 -14.81 -8.07 -8.89
N LEU A 137 -13.62 -7.90 -9.43
CA LEU A 137 -13.42 -7.90 -10.89
C LEU A 137 -13.89 -9.21 -11.52
N LYS A 138 -13.62 -10.34 -10.85
CA LYS A 138 -14.11 -11.65 -11.29
C LYS A 138 -15.65 -11.74 -11.28
N GLN A 139 -16.31 -11.16 -10.27
CA GLN A 139 -17.78 -11.10 -10.22
C GLN A 139 -18.38 -10.23 -11.34
N LEU A 140 -17.58 -9.31 -11.89
CA LEU A 140 -17.95 -8.47 -13.03
C LEU A 140 -17.57 -9.09 -14.39
N ASP A 141 -17.34 -10.40 -14.43
CA ASP A 141 -16.95 -11.18 -15.62
C ASP A 141 -15.65 -10.68 -16.30
N VAL A 142 -14.73 -10.11 -15.50
CA VAL A 142 -13.41 -9.70 -16.00
C VAL A 142 -12.48 -10.90 -16.01
N ASP A 143 -11.79 -11.11 -17.13
CA ASP A 143 -10.74 -12.11 -17.24
C ASP A 143 -9.50 -11.69 -16.43
N LEU A 144 -9.32 -12.33 -15.28
CA LEU A 144 -8.22 -11.99 -14.37
C LEU A 144 -6.84 -12.38 -14.92
N ASP A 145 -6.76 -13.38 -15.80
CA ASP A 145 -5.48 -13.81 -16.37
C ASP A 145 -4.93 -12.74 -17.31
N ILE A 146 -5.80 -12.09 -18.09
CA ILE A 146 -5.44 -10.94 -18.92
C ILE A 146 -5.00 -9.77 -18.04
N ILE A 147 -5.77 -9.45 -16.99
CA ILE A 147 -5.43 -8.32 -16.09
C ILE A 147 -4.09 -8.56 -15.40
N LYS A 148 -3.86 -9.75 -14.86
CA LYS A 148 -2.60 -10.09 -14.18
C LYS A 148 -1.41 -10.12 -15.13
N ALA A 149 -1.59 -10.51 -16.39
CA ALA A 149 -0.53 -10.50 -17.40
C ALA A 149 -0.01 -9.09 -17.71
N ILE A 150 -0.85 -8.07 -17.57
CA ILE A 150 -0.48 -6.65 -17.75
C ILE A 150 0.27 -6.11 -16.52
N ASN A 151 0.22 -6.82 -15.38
CA ASN A 151 0.79 -6.43 -14.10
C ASN A 151 0.43 -4.98 -13.69
N PRO A 152 -0.88 -4.67 -13.57
CA PRO A 152 -1.34 -3.31 -13.30
C PRO A 152 -0.97 -2.87 -11.88
N THR A 153 -0.84 -1.56 -11.69
CA THR A 153 -0.70 -0.99 -10.34
C THR A 153 -2.04 -1.06 -9.58
N HIS A 154 -1.98 -0.98 -8.25
CA HIS A 154 -3.17 -0.90 -7.40
C HIS A 154 -4.16 0.21 -7.87
N GLU A 155 -3.66 1.39 -8.20
CA GLU A 155 -4.46 2.52 -8.69
C GLU A 155 -5.20 2.16 -10.01
N GLN A 156 -4.50 1.50 -10.93
CA GLN A 156 -5.09 1.07 -12.20
C GLN A 156 -6.20 0.04 -12.01
N ILE A 157 -6.04 -0.89 -11.08
CA ILE A 157 -7.06 -1.90 -10.77
C ILE A 157 -8.29 -1.26 -10.15
N ILE A 158 -8.10 -0.32 -9.22
CA ILE A 158 -9.20 0.43 -8.60
C ILE A 158 -9.95 1.27 -9.63
N ASP A 159 -9.25 1.95 -10.53
CA ASP A 159 -9.89 2.75 -11.57
C ASP A 159 -10.71 1.88 -12.53
N LEU A 160 -10.18 0.74 -12.93
CA LEU A 160 -10.90 -0.26 -13.73
C LEU A 160 -12.19 -0.70 -13.02
N LEU A 161 -12.10 -1.07 -11.75
CA LEU A 161 -13.26 -1.51 -10.96
C LEU A 161 -14.32 -0.41 -10.85
N LYS A 162 -13.92 0.84 -10.61
CA LYS A 162 -14.84 2.01 -10.56
C LYS A 162 -15.58 2.20 -11.88
N ARG A 163 -14.86 2.14 -13.01
CA ARG A 163 -15.45 2.29 -14.35
C ARG A 163 -16.47 1.18 -14.65
N LEU A 164 -16.12 -0.07 -14.33
CA LEU A 164 -17.03 -1.20 -14.54
C LEU A 164 -18.31 -1.09 -13.71
N ARG A 165 -18.21 -0.69 -12.43
CA ARG A 165 -19.38 -0.43 -11.58
C ARG A 165 -20.29 0.68 -12.13
N THR A 166 -19.71 1.71 -12.72
CA THR A 166 -20.48 2.80 -13.35
C THR A 166 -21.25 2.30 -14.57
N VAL A 167 -20.62 1.49 -15.41
CA VAL A 167 -21.26 0.88 -16.60
C VAL A 167 -22.41 -0.05 -16.21
N GLN A 168 -22.24 -0.86 -15.16
CA GLN A 168 -23.31 -1.73 -14.68
C GLN A 168 -24.52 -0.95 -14.14
N LYS A 169 -24.28 0.13 -13.37
CA LYS A 169 -25.39 1.00 -12.87
C LYS A 169 -26.14 1.69 -14.00
N GLY A 170 -25.49 2.00 -15.12
CA GLY A 170 -26.12 2.59 -16.30
C GLY A 170 -26.89 1.59 -17.18
N ARG A 171 -26.79 0.28 -16.92
CA ARG A 171 -27.52 -0.78 -17.63
C ARG A 171 -28.78 -1.25 -16.92
N THR A 172 -29.05 -0.79 -15.72
CA THR A 172 -30.30 -1.07 -14.97
C THR A 172 -31.35 -0.04 -15.36
N PHE A 173 -32.00 -0.27 -16.51
CA PHE A 173 -33.28 0.34 -16.91
C PHE A 173 -34.34 -0.73 -16.94
#